data_27da65cf27e14232141610ceb0931ca5
#
_entry.id   27da65cf27e14232141610ceb0931ca5
#
_cell.length_a   1.000
_cell.length_b   1.000
_cell.length_c   1.000
_cell.angle_alpha   90.00
_cell.angle_beta   90.00
_cell.angle_gamma   90.00
#
_symmetry.space_group_name_H-M   'P 1'
#
loop_
_entity.id
_entity.type
_entity.pdbx_description
1 polymer ?
#
loop_
_entity_poly.entity_id
_entity_poly.type
_entity_poly.pdbx_seq_one_letter_code
_entity_poly.pdbx_strand_id
1 'polypeptide(L)'
;MPGLGFAVVAAALIGFVFTAPAGAQAPAGVTRTVFASVMEKNGTPISGLAAPDFEVREDGKLQSITSVKPAAMPLRVHIIVSDGGSGAFQLGVLRLMQALAGRTEFALTSVLVQSERILDFTDNVQLIGDAIQKLGQRGTGKGGNQLMEAIRLALEDIASPGKHGVLIVLRIGNEEASTITAVSVREALRKSGATMYVVSRTGASKAPPTFAGVNSMTAEAAQRQMDDTELRDTALQLNLVLGDGSRDSGGYQVETALTSAVPTLQQLASEIKNQYEITYSLVENAKPSDKLQLTTRLKNVTLRAPSKIPN
;
A
#
# COMPACT_ATOMS: atom_id res chain seq x y z
N MET A 1 60.46 73.10 -35.41
CA MET A 1 59.33 72.77 -34.48
C MET A 1 59.00 71.35 -34.69
N PRO A 2 59.11 70.46 -33.64
CA PRO A 2 59.03 69.03 -33.81
C PRO A 2 57.59 68.53 -33.58
N GLY A 3 57.14 67.63 -34.47
CA GLY A 3 55.87 66.93 -34.36
C GLY A 3 55.94 65.72 -33.46
N LEU A 4 55.00 65.65 -32.54
CA LEU A 4 54.78 64.48 -31.65
C LEU A 4 54.10 63.34 -32.42
N GLY A 5 54.79 62.18 -32.47
CA GLY A 5 54.17 60.94 -32.95
C GLY A 5 53.48 60.24 -31.77
N PHE A 6 52.18 59.92 -31.98
CA PHE A 6 51.41 59.05 -31.06
C PHE A 6 51.62 57.59 -31.45
N ALA A 7 52.16 56.80 -30.55
CA ALA A 7 52.23 55.34 -30.67
C ALA A 7 50.95 54.74 -30.08
N VAL A 8 50.19 54.06 -30.92
CA VAL A 8 49.03 53.26 -30.48
C VAL A 8 49.48 51.85 -30.10
N VAL A 9 49.40 51.54 -28.83
CA VAL A 9 49.62 50.18 -28.33
C VAL A 9 48.30 49.40 -28.40
N ALA A 10 48.24 48.45 -29.31
CA ALA A 10 47.12 47.52 -29.42
C ALA A 10 47.31 46.36 -28.36
N ALA A 11 46.48 46.36 -27.34
CA ALA A 11 46.42 45.27 -26.39
C ALA A 11 45.53 44.14 -26.93
N ALA A 12 46.11 43.00 -27.30
CA ALA A 12 45.37 41.80 -27.68
C ALA A 12 44.84 41.09 -26.40
N LEU A 13 43.53 41.14 -26.19
CA LEU A 13 42.82 40.37 -25.21
C LEU A 13 42.62 38.92 -25.70
N ILE A 14 43.44 37.98 -25.21
CA ILE A 14 43.24 36.55 -25.44
C ILE A 14 42.10 36.08 -24.50
N GLY A 15 40.90 35.94 -25.02
CA GLY A 15 39.76 35.36 -24.31
C GLY A 15 39.93 33.83 -24.17
N PHE A 16 40.18 33.37 -22.99
CA PHE A 16 40.09 31.95 -22.64
C PHE A 16 38.62 31.55 -22.60
N VAL A 17 38.15 30.85 -23.66
CA VAL A 17 36.86 30.18 -23.63
C VAL A 17 36.97 28.91 -22.80
N PHE A 18 36.51 28.98 -21.56
CA PHE A 18 36.26 27.76 -20.77
C PHE A 18 35.09 27.03 -21.36
N THR A 19 35.33 26.00 -22.16
CA THR A 19 34.31 24.99 -22.51
C THR A 19 34.12 24.14 -21.26
N ALA A 20 33.02 24.38 -20.53
CA ALA A 20 32.57 23.45 -19.49
C ALA A 20 32.32 22.07 -20.18
N PRO A 21 32.80 20.95 -19.57
CA PRO A 21 32.48 19.64 -20.12
C PRO A 21 30.95 19.49 -20.11
N ALA A 22 30.36 19.26 -21.29
CA ALA A 22 28.97 18.85 -21.40
C ALA A 22 28.81 17.59 -20.55
N GLY A 23 28.14 17.71 -19.41
CA GLY A 23 27.81 16.57 -18.56
C GLY A 23 27.13 15.53 -19.45
N ALA A 24 27.77 14.37 -19.58
CA ALA A 24 27.18 13.24 -20.26
C ALA A 24 25.83 12.96 -19.60
N GLN A 25 24.76 13.32 -20.29
CA GLN A 25 23.41 12.92 -19.90
C GLN A 25 23.38 11.41 -19.99
N ALA A 26 23.35 10.75 -18.81
CA ALA A 26 23.15 9.31 -18.76
C ALA A 26 21.91 8.98 -19.61
N PRO A 27 21.92 7.93 -20.43
CA PRO A 27 20.77 7.52 -21.22
C PRO A 27 19.60 7.39 -20.27
N ALA A 28 18.43 7.93 -20.68
CA ALA A 28 17.22 7.92 -19.88
C ALA A 28 16.77 6.45 -19.67
N GLY A 29 17.35 5.78 -18.70
CA GLY A 29 16.94 4.46 -18.26
C GLY A 29 15.53 4.51 -17.72
N VAL A 30 14.81 3.40 -17.80
CA VAL A 30 13.48 3.27 -17.20
C VAL A 30 13.61 3.58 -15.71
N THR A 31 12.93 4.63 -15.23
CA THR A 31 12.88 4.99 -13.81
C THR A 31 11.63 4.41 -13.18
N ARG A 32 11.74 3.97 -11.92
CA ARG A 32 10.65 3.44 -11.12
C ARG A 32 10.63 4.11 -9.75
N THR A 33 9.44 4.28 -9.22
CA THR A 33 9.22 4.85 -7.89
C THR A 33 8.46 3.86 -7.03
N VAL A 34 8.93 3.68 -5.79
CA VAL A 34 8.29 2.83 -4.79
C VAL A 34 8.16 3.57 -3.47
N PHE A 35 7.17 3.19 -2.68
CA PHE A 35 6.93 3.75 -1.36
C PHE A 35 7.42 2.78 -0.28
N ALA A 36 8.08 3.31 0.73
CA ALA A 36 8.61 2.51 1.82
C ALA A 36 8.38 3.19 3.17
N SER A 37 8.07 2.38 4.18
CA SER A 37 7.98 2.81 5.58
C SER A 37 9.21 2.31 6.34
N VAL A 38 9.87 3.18 7.11
CA VAL A 38 10.96 2.80 8.01
C VAL A 38 10.56 3.23 9.42
N MET A 39 10.43 2.25 10.30
CA MET A 39 9.90 2.43 11.64
C MET A 39 10.86 1.90 12.69
N GLU A 40 10.94 2.54 13.84
CA GLU A 40 11.51 1.93 15.04
C GLU A 40 10.66 0.72 15.50
N LYS A 41 11.20 -0.11 16.39
CA LYS A 41 10.45 -1.26 16.95
C LYS A 41 9.19 -0.87 17.71
N ASN A 42 9.14 0.33 18.27
CA ASN A 42 7.98 0.89 18.96
C ASN A 42 6.91 1.46 18.01
N GLY A 43 7.17 1.44 16.69
CA GLY A 43 6.27 1.97 15.66
C GLY A 43 6.43 3.46 15.38
N THR A 44 7.47 4.12 15.89
CA THR A 44 7.77 5.52 15.55
C THR A 44 8.39 5.60 14.16
N PRO A 45 7.91 6.44 13.23
CA PRO A 45 8.54 6.65 11.94
C PRO A 45 9.94 7.26 12.08
N ILE A 46 10.88 6.75 11.31
CA ILE A 46 12.25 7.31 11.22
C ILE A 46 12.27 8.31 10.07
N SER A 47 12.74 9.53 10.34
CA SER A 47 12.86 10.60 9.35
C SER A 47 14.33 10.88 9.00
N GLY A 48 14.55 11.64 7.91
CA GLY A 48 15.89 12.11 7.52
C GLY A 48 16.75 11.10 6.78
N LEU A 49 16.18 9.97 6.30
CA LEU A 49 16.92 8.97 5.55
C LEU A 49 17.19 9.44 4.11
N ALA A 50 18.31 9.01 3.56
CA ALA A 50 18.80 9.37 2.24
C ALA A 50 19.21 8.13 1.42
N ALA A 51 19.59 8.31 0.17
CA ALA A 51 19.92 7.19 -0.74
C ALA A 51 20.98 6.21 -0.18
N PRO A 52 22.02 6.63 0.55
CA PRO A 52 23.00 5.69 1.12
C PRO A 52 22.43 4.74 2.17
N ASP A 53 21.28 5.07 2.77
CA ASP A 53 20.63 4.24 3.80
C ASP A 53 19.87 3.05 3.21
N PHE A 54 19.69 3.02 1.89
CA PHE A 54 18.91 2.02 1.18
C PHE A 54 19.73 1.28 0.11
N GLU A 55 19.29 0.08 -0.20
CA GLU A 55 19.74 -0.70 -1.35
C GLU A 55 18.50 -1.28 -2.06
N VAL A 56 18.42 -1.06 -3.38
CA VAL A 56 17.33 -1.56 -4.24
C VAL A 56 17.88 -2.63 -5.15
N ARG A 57 17.22 -3.79 -5.19
CA ARG A 57 17.47 -4.85 -6.17
C ARG A 57 16.18 -5.19 -6.91
N GLU A 58 16.23 -5.22 -8.22
CA GLU A 58 15.15 -5.71 -9.07
C GLU A 58 15.62 -6.98 -9.79
N ASP A 59 14.88 -8.07 -9.61
CA ASP A 59 15.26 -9.42 -10.03
C ASP A 59 16.68 -9.82 -9.59
N GLY A 60 17.03 -9.48 -8.34
CA GLY A 60 18.33 -9.73 -7.72
C GLY A 60 19.48 -8.79 -8.18
N LYS A 61 19.26 -7.95 -9.19
CA LYS A 61 20.28 -7.02 -9.71
C LYS A 61 20.20 -5.69 -8.96
N LEU A 62 21.34 -5.19 -8.50
CA LEU A 62 21.45 -3.89 -7.84
C LEU A 62 21.06 -2.76 -8.81
N GLN A 63 20.25 -1.83 -8.33
CA GLN A 63 19.77 -0.68 -9.09
C GLN A 63 20.31 0.62 -8.49
N SER A 64 20.45 1.65 -9.32
CA SER A 64 20.90 2.97 -8.87
C SER A 64 19.74 3.77 -8.31
N ILE A 65 19.78 4.11 -7.01
CA ILE A 65 18.81 5.02 -6.39
C ILE A 65 19.13 6.44 -6.84
N THR A 66 18.15 7.08 -7.47
CA THR A 66 18.31 8.47 -7.99
C THR A 66 17.70 9.50 -7.05
N SER A 67 16.71 9.12 -6.22
CA SER A 67 16.10 10.02 -5.24
C SER A 67 15.52 9.23 -4.06
N VAL A 68 15.69 9.78 -2.86
CA VAL A 68 14.97 9.40 -1.64
C VAL A 68 14.46 10.66 -0.98
N LYS A 69 13.17 10.77 -0.77
CA LYS A 69 12.54 11.93 -0.15
C LYS A 69 11.30 11.51 0.64
N PRO A 70 10.84 12.29 1.63
CA PRO A 70 9.52 12.07 2.22
C PRO A 70 8.45 12.03 1.14
N ALA A 71 7.51 11.08 1.22
CA ALA A 71 6.45 10.93 0.25
C ALA A 71 5.54 12.16 0.27
N ALA A 72 5.50 12.87 -0.85
CA ALA A 72 4.69 14.09 -1.03
C ALA A 72 3.54 13.89 -2.02
N MET A 73 3.49 12.75 -2.71
CA MET A 73 2.45 12.42 -3.66
C MET A 73 1.08 12.41 -2.98
N PRO A 74 0.03 13.03 -3.58
CA PRO A 74 -1.32 12.93 -3.07
C PRO A 74 -1.77 11.48 -2.91
N LEU A 75 -2.55 11.21 -1.87
CA LEU A 75 -3.04 9.87 -1.58
C LEU A 75 -4.43 9.65 -2.18
N ARG A 76 -4.68 8.43 -2.60
CA ARG A 76 -5.99 7.91 -2.95
C ARG A 76 -6.28 6.70 -2.09
N VAL A 77 -7.06 6.89 -1.02
CA VAL A 77 -7.27 5.91 0.04
C VAL A 77 -8.65 5.29 -0.09
N HIS A 78 -8.71 3.99 -0.33
CA HIS A 78 -9.95 3.24 -0.29
C HIS A 78 -10.01 2.41 0.99
N ILE A 79 -11.05 2.60 1.79
CA ILE A 79 -11.27 1.86 3.02
C ILE A 79 -12.42 0.87 2.79
N ILE A 80 -12.17 -0.41 3.07
CA ILE A 80 -13.18 -1.47 3.04
C ILE A 80 -13.44 -1.88 4.49
N VAL A 81 -14.71 -1.86 4.91
CA VAL A 81 -15.13 -2.24 6.25
C VAL A 81 -16.04 -3.48 6.17
N SER A 82 -15.54 -4.59 6.72
CA SER A 82 -16.24 -5.87 6.87
C SER A 82 -16.40 -6.19 8.36
N ASP A 83 -17.35 -5.51 9.01
CA ASP A 83 -17.57 -5.60 10.46
C ASP A 83 -18.97 -6.14 10.80
N GLY A 84 -19.66 -6.73 9.83
CA GLY A 84 -21.01 -7.28 9.99
C GLY A 84 -22.07 -6.21 10.29
N GLY A 85 -21.80 -4.93 9.99
CA GLY A 85 -22.70 -3.80 10.25
C GLY A 85 -22.70 -3.34 11.70
N SER A 86 -21.74 -3.81 12.51
CA SER A 86 -21.66 -3.46 13.94
C SER A 86 -21.20 -2.03 14.21
N GLY A 87 -20.58 -1.35 13.22
CA GLY A 87 -19.96 -0.03 13.40
C GLY A 87 -18.70 -0.05 14.26
N ALA A 88 -18.12 -1.22 14.51
CA ALA A 88 -16.98 -1.39 15.42
C ALA A 88 -15.74 -0.58 15.02
N PHE A 89 -15.58 -0.31 13.73
CA PHE A 89 -14.46 0.50 13.20
C PHE A 89 -14.82 1.96 12.95
N GLN A 90 -16.06 2.39 13.14
CA GLN A 90 -16.55 3.72 12.74
C GLN A 90 -15.67 4.86 13.30
N LEU A 91 -15.41 4.86 14.61
CA LEU A 91 -14.57 5.88 15.25
C LEU A 91 -13.11 5.81 14.74
N GLY A 92 -12.59 4.61 14.54
CA GLY A 92 -11.24 4.41 14.02
C GLY A 92 -11.09 4.94 12.59
N VAL A 93 -12.08 4.68 11.73
CA VAL A 93 -12.13 5.20 10.35
C VAL A 93 -12.17 6.72 10.36
N LEU A 94 -13.02 7.32 11.19
CA LEU A 94 -13.07 8.79 11.35
C LEU A 94 -11.69 9.37 11.72
N ARG A 95 -11.02 8.80 12.71
CA ARG A 95 -9.69 9.27 13.16
C ARG A 95 -8.62 9.09 12.13
N LEU A 96 -8.63 7.96 11.39
CA LEU A 96 -7.72 7.71 10.27
C LEU A 96 -7.91 8.76 9.16
N MET A 97 -9.15 8.98 8.71
CA MET A 97 -9.45 9.95 7.66
C MET A 97 -9.07 11.37 8.08
N GLN A 98 -9.36 11.78 9.32
CA GLN A 98 -8.92 13.07 9.87
C GLN A 98 -7.40 13.22 9.87
N ALA A 99 -6.66 12.18 10.25
CA ALA A 99 -5.21 12.21 10.29
C ALA A 99 -4.57 12.29 8.89
N LEU A 100 -5.21 11.72 7.85
CA LEU A 100 -4.74 11.74 6.47
C LEU A 100 -5.30 12.89 5.62
N ALA A 101 -6.20 13.71 6.16
CA ALA A 101 -6.84 14.81 5.43
C ALA A 101 -5.83 15.83 4.87
N GLY A 102 -6.27 16.61 3.88
CA GLY A 102 -5.53 17.75 3.28
C GLY A 102 -4.92 17.46 1.91
N ARG A 103 -4.57 16.21 1.58
CA ARG A 103 -4.11 15.79 0.24
C ARG A 103 -4.52 14.37 -0.11
N THR A 104 -5.65 13.94 0.45
CA THR A 104 -6.15 12.57 0.33
C THR A 104 -7.58 12.59 -0.17
N GLU A 105 -7.84 11.84 -1.24
CA GLU A 105 -9.20 11.46 -1.63
C GLU A 105 -9.53 10.13 -0.96
N PHE A 106 -10.71 10.03 -0.38
CA PHE A 106 -11.20 8.84 0.30
C PHE A 106 -12.36 8.22 -0.45
N ALA A 107 -12.35 6.90 -0.55
CA ALA A 107 -13.51 6.08 -0.89
C ALA A 107 -13.80 5.12 0.26
N LEU A 108 -15.06 4.76 0.45
CA LEU A 108 -15.51 3.89 1.52
C LEU A 108 -16.47 2.83 0.98
N THR A 109 -16.15 1.56 1.23
CA THR A 109 -16.99 0.41 0.92
C THR A 109 -17.31 -0.35 2.20
N SER A 110 -18.56 -0.71 2.41
CA SER A 110 -18.96 -1.63 3.46
C SER A 110 -19.28 -2.99 2.85
N VAL A 111 -18.85 -4.05 3.52
CA VAL A 111 -19.14 -5.44 3.13
C VAL A 111 -19.95 -6.10 4.24
N LEU A 112 -21.19 -6.48 3.93
CA LEU A 112 -22.04 -7.30 4.78
C LEU A 112 -22.16 -8.70 4.17
N VAL A 113 -23.09 -8.90 3.28
CA VAL A 113 -23.16 -10.07 2.38
C VAL A 113 -22.56 -9.68 1.04
N GLN A 114 -23.00 -8.57 0.48
CA GLN A 114 -22.43 -7.96 -0.71
C GLN A 114 -21.69 -6.66 -0.35
N SER A 115 -20.80 -6.26 -1.24
CA SER A 115 -20.11 -4.97 -1.11
C SER A 115 -21.04 -3.83 -1.56
N GLU A 116 -21.04 -2.74 -0.79
CA GLU A 116 -21.71 -1.50 -1.13
C GLU A 116 -20.74 -0.33 -1.01
N ARG A 117 -20.54 0.37 -2.11
CA ARG A 117 -19.79 1.62 -2.12
C ARG A 117 -20.63 2.71 -1.45
N ILE A 118 -20.21 3.18 -0.27
CA ILE A 118 -20.91 4.23 0.51
C ILE A 118 -20.38 5.61 0.16
N LEU A 119 -19.13 5.69 -0.28
CA LEU A 119 -18.46 6.94 -0.66
C LEU A 119 -17.55 6.69 -1.86
N ASP A 120 -17.75 7.44 -2.93
CA ASP A 120 -16.81 7.54 -4.04
C ASP A 120 -15.64 8.45 -3.68
N PHE A 121 -14.52 8.34 -4.42
CA PHE A 121 -13.32 9.11 -4.14
C PHE A 121 -13.60 10.62 -4.09
N THR A 122 -13.41 11.19 -2.92
CA THR A 122 -13.61 12.62 -2.65
C THR A 122 -12.75 13.08 -1.46
N ASP A 123 -12.45 14.36 -1.43
CA ASP A 123 -11.87 15.07 -0.28
C ASP A 123 -12.90 15.95 0.45
N ASN A 124 -14.17 15.92 0.02
CA ASN A 124 -15.25 16.68 0.61
C ASN A 124 -15.60 16.18 2.01
N VAL A 125 -15.30 16.99 3.03
CA VAL A 125 -15.44 16.65 4.45
C VAL A 125 -16.90 16.33 4.83
N GLN A 126 -17.89 17.01 4.22
CA GLN A 126 -19.29 16.74 4.51
C GLN A 126 -19.71 15.36 4.03
N LEU A 127 -19.39 15.01 2.76
CA LEU A 127 -19.69 13.71 2.21
C LEU A 127 -19.00 12.58 2.97
N ILE A 128 -17.74 12.80 3.39
CA ILE A 128 -16.99 11.87 4.23
C ILE A 128 -17.70 11.66 5.58
N GLY A 129 -18.14 12.73 6.23
CA GLY A 129 -18.87 12.67 7.50
C GLY A 129 -20.16 11.87 7.39
N ASP A 130 -20.97 12.14 6.36
CA ASP A 130 -22.23 11.46 6.10
C ASP A 130 -22.00 9.95 5.81
N ALA A 131 -20.97 9.61 5.06
CA ALA A 131 -20.61 8.22 4.78
C ALA A 131 -20.18 7.45 6.04
N ILE A 132 -19.40 8.10 6.93
CA ILE A 132 -18.97 7.49 8.19
C ILE A 132 -20.18 7.23 9.10
N GLN A 133 -21.17 8.13 9.14
CA GLN A 133 -22.40 7.92 9.92
C GLN A 133 -23.17 6.69 9.42
N LYS A 134 -23.23 6.48 8.10
CA LYS A 134 -23.89 5.31 7.51
C LYS A 134 -23.25 3.98 7.92
N LEU A 135 -21.95 3.92 8.23
CA LEU A 135 -21.28 2.69 8.67
C LEU A 135 -21.92 2.08 9.92
N GLY A 136 -22.35 2.89 10.89
CA GLY A 136 -22.95 2.44 12.14
C GLY A 136 -24.45 2.16 12.08
N GLN A 137 -25.13 2.48 10.97
CA GLN A 137 -26.59 2.37 10.81
C GLN A 137 -27.03 1.16 10.00
N ARG A 138 -26.10 0.34 9.53
CA ARG A 138 -26.41 -0.81 8.69
C ARG A 138 -26.74 -2.01 9.57
N GLY A 139 -27.88 -2.62 9.33
CA GLY A 139 -28.27 -3.85 10.04
C GLY A 139 -27.26 -4.98 9.85
N THR A 140 -27.30 -5.96 10.74
CA THR A 140 -26.43 -7.15 10.64
C THR A 140 -26.85 -8.03 9.46
N GLY A 141 -25.93 -8.26 8.51
CA GLY A 141 -26.09 -9.25 7.45
C GLY A 141 -25.90 -10.67 8.00
N LYS A 142 -26.70 -11.62 7.52
CA LYS A 142 -26.50 -13.06 7.75
C LYS A 142 -26.01 -13.70 6.46
N GLY A 143 -24.93 -14.48 6.53
CA GLY A 143 -24.32 -15.16 5.39
C GLY A 143 -22.84 -14.80 5.22
N GLY A 144 -22.14 -15.54 4.36
CA GLY A 144 -20.75 -15.24 4.00
C GLY A 144 -20.65 -13.91 3.27
N ASN A 145 -19.59 -13.17 3.50
CA ASN A 145 -19.36 -11.90 2.83
C ASN A 145 -18.45 -12.08 1.59
N GLN A 146 -18.56 -11.16 0.64
CA GLN A 146 -17.79 -11.16 -0.60
C GLN A 146 -16.62 -10.16 -0.50
N LEU A 147 -15.71 -10.39 0.47
CA LEU A 147 -14.61 -9.46 0.74
C LEU A 147 -13.58 -9.44 -0.38
N MET A 148 -13.25 -10.60 -0.98
CA MET A 148 -12.27 -10.66 -2.06
C MET A 148 -12.77 -9.92 -3.30
N GLU A 149 -14.07 -10.03 -3.67
CA GLU A 149 -14.68 -9.23 -4.74
C GLU A 149 -14.61 -7.73 -4.43
N ALA A 150 -14.91 -7.33 -3.19
CA ALA A 150 -14.81 -5.93 -2.77
C ALA A 150 -13.40 -5.39 -2.92
N ILE A 151 -12.39 -6.18 -2.53
CA ILE A 151 -10.97 -5.83 -2.69
C ILE A 151 -10.63 -5.69 -4.17
N ARG A 152 -11.02 -6.65 -5.01
CA ARG A 152 -10.73 -6.59 -6.45
C ARG A 152 -11.35 -5.36 -7.11
N LEU A 153 -12.62 -5.07 -6.82
CA LEU A 153 -13.32 -3.89 -7.34
C LEU A 153 -12.66 -2.58 -6.86
N ALA A 154 -12.23 -2.52 -5.60
CA ALA A 154 -11.51 -1.37 -5.07
C ALA A 154 -10.17 -1.13 -5.79
N LEU A 155 -9.47 -2.20 -6.17
CA LEU A 155 -8.18 -2.13 -6.85
C LEU A 155 -8.29 -1.69 -8.32
N GLU A 156 -9.45 -1.87 -8.95
CA GLU A 156 -9.69 -1.45 -10.33
C GLU A 156 -9.73 0.08 -10.49
N ASP A 157 -10.25 0.79 -9.49
CA ASP A 157 -10.44 2.24 -9.54
C ASP A 157 -9.49 3.03 -8.62
N ILE A 158 -8.67 2.36 -7.82
CA ILE A 158 -7.73 3.02 -6.90
C ILE A 158 -6.55 3.66 -7.63
N ALA A 159 -6.13 3.07 -8.74
CA ALA A 159 -5.02 3.59 -9.54
C ALA A 159 -5.41 4.91 -10.20
N SER A 160 -4.59 5.94 -10.00
CA SER A 160 -4.80 7.26 -10.58
C SER A 160 -3.46 7.92 -10.86
N PRO A 161 -3.24 8.50 -12.06
CA PRO A 161 -1.98 9.16 -12.38
C PRO A 161 -1.63 10.24 -11.36
N GLY A 162 -0.38 10.25 -10.90
CA GLY A 162 0.12 11.23 -9.94
C GLY A 162 -0.40 11.09 -8.51
N LYS A 163 -1.07 9.98 -8.17
CA LYS A 163 -1.53 9.67 -6.82
C LYS A 163 -1.03 8.31 -6.36
N HIS A 164 -0.72 8.19 -5.07
CA HIS A 164 -0.38 6.90 -4.46
C HIS A 164 -1.65 6.22 -3.93
N GLY A 165 -1.96 5.05 -4.46
CA GLY A 165 -3.08 4.23 -4.05
C GLY A 165 -2.81 3.51 -2.72
N VAL A 166 -3.72 3.60 -1.76
CA VAL A 166 -3.66 2.90 -0.48
C VAL A 166 -5.00 2.21 -0.23
N LEU A 167 -4.98 0.89 -0.11
CA LEU A 167 -6.15 0.10 0.26
C LEU A 167 -6.07 -0.30 1.73
N ILE A 168 -7.12 -0.02 2.51
CA ILE A 168 -7.20 -0.38 3.92
C ILE A 168 -8.41 -1.29 4.11
N VAL A 169 -8.16 -2.52 4.59
CA VAL A 169 -9.20 -3.53 4.85
C VAL A 169 -9.36 -3.70 6.36
N LEU A 170 -10.57 -3.46 6.85
CA LEU A 170 -10.94 -3.60 8.26
C LEU A 170 -11.95 -4.75 8.40
N ARG A 171 -11.63 -5.77 9.23
CA ARG A 171 -12.52 -6.92 9.37
C ARG A 171 -12.60 -7.47 10.79
N ILE A 172 -13.74 -8.07 11.15
CA ILE A 172 -13.93 -8.76 12.45
C ILE A 172 -14.15 -10.27 12.32
N GLY A 173 -14.70 -10.75 11.24
CA GLY A 173 -14.94 -12.17 10.98
C GLY A 173 -13.93 -12.76 9.98
N ASN A 174 -14.09 -14.03 9.72
CA ASN A 174 -13.34 -14.78 8.71
C ASN A 174 -14.26 -15.44 7.67
N GLU A 175 -15.56 -15.15 7.75
CA GLU A 175 -16.51 -15.61 6.74
C GLU A 175 -16.15 -14.98 5.39
N GLU A 176 -16.16 -15.80 4.36
CA GLU A 176 -15.87 -15.41 2.99
C GLU A 176 -16.70 -16.28 2.05
N ALA A 177 -17.38 -15.67 1.10
CA ALA A 177 -18.22 -16.34 0.11
C ALA A 177 -17.92 -15.87 -1.32
N SER A 178 -16.73 -15.35 -1.53
CA SER A 178 -16.26 -14.90 -2.85
C SER A 178 -16.08 -16.08 -3.80
N THR A 179 -16.42 -15.88 -5.06
CA THR A 179 -16.23 -16.89 -6.12
C THR A 179 -14.92 -16.72 -6.87
N ILE A 180 -14.19 -15.62 -6.62
CA ILE A 180 -12.91 -15.33 -7.26
C ILE A 180 -11.74 -15.93 -6.49
N THR A 181 -10.63 -16.16 -7.20
CA THR A 181 -9.44 -16.77 -6.61
C THR A 181 -8.52 -15.71 -5.98
N ALA A 182 -7.76 -16.11 -4.95
CA ALA A 182 -6.71 -15.28 -4.36
C ALA A 182 -5.67 -14.80 -5.40
N VAL A 183 -5.38 -15.66 -6.40
CA VAL A 183 -4.44 -15.32 -7.48
C VAL A 183 -4.92 -14.11 -8.27
N SER A 184 -6.21 -14.07 -8.65
CA SER A 184 -6.76 -12.94 -9.42
C SER A 184 -6.75 -11.63 -8.61
N VAL A 185 -7.03 -11.69 -7.31
CA VAL A 185 -7.01 -10.51 -6.43
C VAL A 185 -5.58 -9.99 -6.22
N ARG A 186 -4.61 -10.89 -5.96
CA ARG A 186 -3.19 -10.52 -5.82
C ARG A 186 -2.61 -9.94 -7.10
N GLU A 187 -3.03 -10.46 -8.26
CA GLU A 187 -2.64 -9.91 -9.56
C GLU A 187 -3.23 -8.49 -9.77
N ALA A 188 -4.49 -8.27 -9.40
CA ALA A 188 -5.09 -6.94 -9.42
C ALA A 188 -4.35 -5.98 -8.47
N LEU A 189 -3.97 -6.44 -7.26
CA LEU A 189 -3.18 -5.64 -6.31
C LEU A 189 -1.81 -5.27 -6.90
N ARG A 190 -1.10 -6.23 -7.48
CA ARG A 190 0.18 -5.97 -8.13
C ARG A 190 0.04 -4.95 -9.27
N LYS A 191 -0.96 -5.12 -10.15
CA LYS A 191 -1.21 -4.21 -11.30
C LYS A 191 -1.57 -2.79 -10.87
N SER A 192 -2.34 -2.65 -9.80
CA SER A 192 -2.75 -1.32 -9.29
C SER A 192 -1.57 -0.53 -8.70
N GLY A 193 -0.50 -1.20 -8.27
CA GLY A 193 0.61 -0.57 -7.55
C GLY A 193 0.21 0.01 -6.18
N ALA A 194 -0.98 -0.31 -5.69
CA ALA A 194 -1.45 0.16 -4.38
C ALA A 194 -0.78 -0.58 -3.23
N THR A 195 -0.58 0.12 -2.12
CA THR A 195 -0.17 -0.50 -0.86
C THR A 195 -1.41 -0.94 -0.08
N MET A 196 -1.48 -2.21 0.34
CA MET A 196 -2.62 -2.74 1.08
C MET A 196 -2.28 -2.98 2.55
N TYR A 197 -3.11 -2.43 3.43
CA TYR A 197 -3.05 -2.64 4.88
C TYR A 197 -4.31 -3.36 5.35
N VAL A 198 -4.13 -4.28 6.29
CA VAL A 198 -5.25 -5.08 6.84
C VAL A 198 -5.24 -4.96 8.36
N VAL A 199 -6.35 -4.54 8.94
CA VAL A 199 -6.58 -4.54 10.38
C VAL A 199 -7.72 -5.51 10.69
N SER A 200 -7.39 -6.59 11.38
CA SER A 200 -8.33 -7.65 11.73
C SER A 200 -8.57 -7.69 13.23
N ARG A 201 -9.77 -8.09 13.65
CA ARG A 201 -9.98 -8.44 15.06
C ARG A 201 -9.13 -9.66 15.43
N THR A 202 -8.57 -9.66 16.63
CA THR A 202 -7.78 -10.79 17.16
C THR A 202 -8.52 -12.12 16.99
N GLY A 203 -7.87 -13.07 16.36
CA GLY A 203 -8.41 -14.39 16.04
C GLY A 203 -9.20 -14.48 14.72
N ALA A 204 -9.35 -13.39 13.99
CA ALA A 204 -10.07 -13.38 12.70
C ALA A 204 -9.33 -14.14 11.58
N SER A 205 -8.00 -14.31 11.69
CA SER A 205 -7.20 -15.05 10.71
C SER A 205 -7.06 -16.54 11.04
N LYS A 206 -7.60 -17.00 12.16
CA LYS A 206 -7.54 -18.43 12.52
C LYS A 206 -8.49 -19.23 11.64
N ALA A 207 -7.96 -20.31 11.04
CA ALA A 207 -8.80 -21.30 10.38
C ALA A 207 -9.83 -21.88 11.36
N PRO A 208 -11.04 -22.25 10.91
CA PRO A 208 -11.98 -22.94 11.76
C PRO A 208 -11.36 -24.19 12.40
N PRO A 209 -11.72 -24.54 13.66
CA PRO A 209 -11.18 -25.72 14.31
C PRO A 209 -11.53 -26.99 13.53
N THR A 210 -10.58 -27.89 13.41
CA THR A 210 -10.82 -29.23 12.88
C THR A 210 -11.67 -30.01 13.85
N PHE A 211 -12.81 -30.48 13.47
CA PHE A 211 -13.49 -31.55 14.21
C PHE A 211 -12.77 -32.85 13.90
N ALA A 212 -11.84 -33.26 14.77
CA ALA A 212 -11.21 -34.56 14.68
C ALA A 212 -12.22 -35.64 15.14
N GLY A 213 -12.53 -36.58 14.27
CA GLY A 213 -13.08 -37.88 14.66
C GLY A 213 -14.61 -37.96 14.65
N VAL A 214 -15.20 -38.17 13.49
CA VAL A 214 -16.48 -38.87 13.40
C VAL A 214 -16.23 -40.18 12.66
N ASN A 215 -16.19 -41.28 13.42
CA ASN A 215 -16.03 -42.64 12.87
C ASN A 215 -17.32 -43.21 12.27
N SER A 216 -18.34 -42.39 11.99
CA SER A 216 -19.59 -42.84 11.36
C SER A 216 -19.76 -42.16 10.01
N MET A 217 -19.79 -42.95 8.94
CA MET A 217 -20.04 -42.56 7.56
C MET A 217 -21.55 -42.29 7.35
N THR A 218 -22.15 -41.42 8.14
CA THR A 218 -23.49 -40.92 7.86
C THR A 218 -23.45 -39.81 6.79
N ALA A 219 -24.50 -39.66 5.99
CA ALA A 219 -24.57 -38.56 5.01
C ALA A 219 -24.38 -37.19 5.65
N GLU A 220 -24.85 -36.99 6.88
CA GLU A 220 -24.66 -35.77 7.67
C GLU A 220 -23.19 -35.55 8.06
N ALA A 221 -22.46 -36.63 8.39
CA ALA A 221 -21.04 -36.53 8.71
C ALA A 221 -20.21 -36.18 7.45
N ALA A 222 -20.56 -36.77 6.30
CA ALA A 222 -19.94 -36.46 5.02
C ALA A 222 -20.20 -35.01 4.62
N GLN A 223 -21.43 -34.52 4.81
CA GLN A 223 -21.78 -33.12 4.52
C GLN A 223 -20.99 -32.15 5.41
N ARG A 224 -20.93 -32.39 6.72
CA ARG A 224 -20.11 -31.58 7.66
C ARG A 224 -18.63 -31.56 7.28
N GLN A 225 -18.09 -32.68 6.82
CA GLN A 225 -16.69 -32.75 6.37
C GLN A 225 -16.45 -31.97 5.08
N MET A 226 -17.43 -31.95 4.15
CA MET A 226 -17.37 -31.10 2.95
C MET A 226 -17.44 -29.63 3.32
N ASP A 227 -18.38 -29.24 4.18
CA ASP A 227 -18.54 -27.85 4.67
C ASP A 227 -17.26 -27.36 5.38
N ASP A 228 -16.65 -28.21 6.23
CA ASP A 228 -15.38 -27.90 6.91
C ASP A 228 -14.21 -27.75 5.93
N THR A 229 -14.18 -28.53 4.86
CA THR A 229 -13.13 -28.44 3.83
C THR A 229 -13.28 -27.16 3.03
N GLU A 230 -14.48 -26.82 2.62
CA GLU A 230 -14.79 -25.58 1.89
C GLU A 230 -14.46 -24.35 2.72
N LEU A 231 -14.84 -24.32 4.01
CA LEU A 231 -14.51 -23.24 4.92
C LEU A 231 -12.98 -23.05 5.09
N ARG A 232 -12.23 -24.15 5.10
CA ARG A 232 -10.76 -24.08 5.19
C ARG A 232 -10.13 -23.54 3.92
N ASP A 233 -10.56 -24.02 2.76
CA ASP A 233 -10.04 -23.57 1.48
C ASP A 233 -10.32 -22.08 1.29
N THR A 234 -11.51 -21.63 1.64
CA THR A 234 -11.89 -20.22 1.62
C THR A 234 -11.04 -19.38 2.57
N ALA A 235 -10.80 -19.87 3.81
CA ALA A 235 -9.93 -19.18 4.76
C ALA A 235 -8.48 -19.12 4.29
N LEU A 236 -7.98 -20.16 3.61
CA LEU A 236 -6.64 -20.16 3.00
C LEU A 236 -6.56 -19.14 1.86
N GLN A 237 -7.54 -19.11 0.95
CA GLN A 237 -7.60 -18.13 -0.13
C GLN A 237 -7.60 -16.69 0.43
N LEU A 238 -8.42 -16.44 1.44
CA LEU A 238 -8.49 -15.13 2.09
C LEU A 238 -7.17 -14.73 2.77
N ASN A 239 -6.49 -15.67 3.43
CA ASN A 239 -5.17 -15.41 4.04
C ASN A 239 -4.08 -15.13 2.99
N LEU A 240 -4.12 -15.78 1.83
CA LEU A 240 -3.22 -15.46 0.72
C LEU A 240 -3.40 -14.02 0.21
N VAL A 241 -4.64 -13.52 0.21
CA VAL A 241 -4.91 -12.13 -0.17
C VAL A 241 -4.50 -11.17 0.94
N LEU A 242 -5.03 -11.35 2.15
CA LEU A 242 -4.88 -10.38 3.24
C LEU A 242 -3.50 -10.41 3.89
N GLY A 243 -2.89 -11.60 4.04
CA GLY A 243 -1.57 -11.77 4.64
C GLY A 243 -0.45 -11.57 3.62
N ASP A 244 -0.37 -12.46 2.62
CA ASP A 244 0.72 -12.41 1.63
C ASP A 244 0.56 -11.21 0.69
N GLY A 245 -0.65 -10.94 0.20
CA GLY A 245 -0.92 -9.81 -0.68
C GLY A 245 -0.57 -8.47 -0.04
N SER A 246 -0.94 -8.25 1.24
CA SER A 246 -0.56 -7.02 1.94
C SER A 246 0.95 -6.87 2.05
N ARG A 247 1.70 -7.94 2.40
CA ARG A 247 3.16 -7.91 2.46
C ARG A 247 3.80 -7.66 1.09
N ASP A 248 3.31 -8.34 0.06
CA ASP A 248 3.81 -8.18 -1.31
C ASP A 248 3.64 -6.75 -1.83
N SER A 249 2.61 -6.04 -1.39
CA SER A 249 2.34 -4.65 -1.76
C SER A 249 3.08 -3.60 -0.91
N GLY A 250 3.86 -4.01 0.09
CA GLY A 250 4.57 -3.11 1.00
C GLY A 250 3.78 -2.68 2.23
N GLY A 251 2.58 -3.20 2.41
CA GLY A 251 1.79 -3.04 3.63
C GLY A 251 1.95 -4.21 4.60
N TYR A 252 0.92 -4.46 5.40
CA TYR A 252 0.92 -5.56 6.37
C TYR A 252 -0.50 -5.88 6.85
N GLN A 253 -0.63 -7.05 7.47
CA GLN A 253 -1.79 -7.41 8.26
C GLN A 253 -1.44 -7.36 9.76
N VAL A 254 -2.33 -6.75 10.56
CA VAL A 254 -2.24 -6.73 12.02
C VAL A 254 -3.55 -7.20 12.63
N GLU A 255 -3.45 -8.01 13.68
CA GLU A 255 -4.59 -8.37 14.52
C GLU A 255 -4.61 -7.49 15.77
N THR A 256 -5.77 -6.97 16.11
CA THR A 256 -5.95 -6.09 17.27
C THR A 256 -7.28 -6.38 17.99
N ALA A 257 -7.34 -6.11 19.28
CA ALA A 257 -8.61 -6.06 19.98
C ALA A 257 -9.44 -4.87 19.46
N LEU A 258 -10.76 -4.97 19.42
CA LEU A 258 -11.62 -3.88 18.95
C LEU A 258 -11.45 -2.60 19.79
N THR A 259 -11.17 -2.73 21.08
CA THR A 259 -10.86 -1.62 21.99
C THR A 259 -9.59 -0.87 21.61
N SER A 260 -8.68 -1.52 20.87
CA SER A 260 -7.42 -0.94 20.39
C SER A 260 -7.48 -0.56 18.90
N ALA A 261 -8.64 -0.67 18.25
CA ALA A 261 -8.77 -0.35 16.82
C ALA A 261 -8.43 1.11 16.52
N VAL A 262 -8.86 2.05 17.37
CA VAL A 262 -8.59 3.49 17.19
C VAL A 262 -7.08 3.78 17.22
N PRO A 263 -6.32 3.44 18.28
CA PRO A 263 -4.88 3.69 18.29
C PRO A 263 -4.14 2.93 17.16
N THR A 264 -4.56 1.72 16.80
CA THR A 264 -3.97 0.98 15.67
C THR A 264 -4.13 1.74 14.35
N LEU A 265 -5.33 2.28 14.09
CA LEU A 265 -5.59 3.06 12.87
C LEU A 265 -4.91 4.43 12.87
N GLN A 266 -4.73 5.07 14.04
CA GLN A 266 -3.93 6.29 14.16
C GLN A 266 -2.44 6.02 13.88
N GLN A 267 -1.90 4.90 14.37
CA GLN A 267 -0.54 4.48 14.07
C GLN A 267 -0.36 4.19 12.58
N LEU A 268 -1.32 3.51 11.95
CA LEU A 268 -1.33 3.28 10.50
C LEU A 268 -1.33 4.59 9.72
N ALA A 269 -2.15 5.57 10.11
CA ALA A 269 -2.15 6.89 9.48
C ALA A 269 -0.80 7.60 9.63
N SER A 270 -0.15 7.49 10.80
CA SER A 270 1.20 8.02 11.03
C SER A 270 2.22 7.36 10.11
N GLU A 271 2.17 6.03 9.94
CA GLU A 271 3.05 5.31 9.02
C GLU A 271 2.87 5.77 7.56
N ILE A 272 1.62 5.83 7.08
CA ILE A 272 1.31 6.26 5.70
C ILE A 272 1.81 7.69 5.43
N LYS A 273 1.67 8.61 6.39
CA LYS A 273 2.12 9.99 6.26
C LYS A 273 3.63 10.15 6.19
N ASN A 274 4.38 9.23 6.79
CA ASN A 274 5.83 9.31 6.93
C ASN A 274 6.57 8.30 6.04
N GLN A 275 5.93 7.82 4.98
CA GLN A 275 6.58 7.00 3.98
C GLN A 275 7.67 7.79 3.22
N TYR A 276 8.62 7.06 2.69
CA TYR A 276 9.59 7.55 1.72
C TYR A 276 9.15 7.21 0.31
N GLU A 277 9.35 8.14 -0.59
CA GLU A 277 9.30 7.96 -2.03
C GLU A 277 10.72 7.72 -2.51
N ILE A 278 10.98 6.50 -2.99
CA ILE A 278 12.31 6.05 -3.45
C ILE A 278 12.24 5.85 -4.96
N THR A 279 12.99 6.66 -5.70
CA THR A 279 13.12 6.54 -7.16
C THR A 279 14.45 5.92 -7.51
N TYR A 280 14.44 4.96 -8.40
CA TYR A 280 15.64 4.29 -8.91
C TYR A 280 15.56 4.12 -10.43
N SER A 281 16.71 3.97 -11.08
CA SER A 281 16.84 3.68 -12.50
C SER A 281 17.27 2.25 -12.71
N LEU A 282 16.66 1.58 -13.70
CA LEU A 282 17.11 0.26 -14.11
C LEU A 282 18.49 0.38 -14.78
N VAL A 283 19.36 -0.61 -14.54
CA VAL A 283 20.61 -0.72 -15.27
C VAL A 283 20.33 -0.88 -16.76
N GLU A 284 21.25 -0.40 -17.58
CA GLU A 284 21.12 -0.42 -19.05
C GLU A 284 20.78 -1.82 -19.57
N ASN A 285 19.81 -1.90 -20.48
CA ASN A 285 19.29 -3.15 -21.06
C ASN A 285 18.63 -4.13 -20.08
N ALA A 286 18.36 -3.73 -18.83
CA ALA A 286 17.56 -4.56 -17.92
C ALA A 286 16.10 -4.55 -18.35
N LYS A 287 15.49 -5.75 -18.43
CA LYS A 287 14.05 -5.88 -18.58
C LYS A 287 13.38 -5.59 -17.24
N PRO A 288 12.30 -4.78 -17.22
CA PRO A 288 11.51 -4.60 -16.02
C PRO A 288 11.03 -5.95 -15.45
N SER A 289 11.07 -6.08 -14.13
CA SER A 289 10.59 -7.26 -13.40
C SER A 289 9.53 -6.87 -12.38
N ASP A 290 8.71 -7.82 -11.98
CA ASP A 290 7.76 -7.62 -10.87
C ASP A 290 8.41 -7.87 -9.50
N LYS A 291 9.65 -8.38 -9.45
CA LYS A 291 10.34 -8.73 -8.20
C LYS A 291 11.23 -7.60 -7.73
N LEU A 292 10.89 -7.05 -6.58
CA LEU A 292 11.64 -5.99 -5.92
C LEU A 292 12.15 -6.45 -4.56
N GLN A 293 13.37 -6.08 -4.22
CA GLN A 293 13.92 -6.18 -2.89
C GLN A 293 14.49 -4.82 -2.49
N LEU A 294 13.89 -4.22 -1.48
CA LEU A 294 14.42 -3.03 -0.82
C LEU A 294 14.97 -3.43 0.55
N THR A 295 16.19 -3.01 0.84
CA THR A 295 16.82 -3.20 2.14
C THR A 295 17.33 -1.89 2.70
N THR A 296 17.55 -1.83 4.02
CA THR A 296 18.16 -0.68 4.69
C THR A 296 19.40 -1.11 5.48
N ARG A 297 20.37 -0.22 5.59
CA ARG A 297 21.59 -0.43 6.40
C ARG A 297 21.37 -0.18 7.89
N LEU A 298 20.22 0.41 8.24
CA LEU A 298 19.86 0.66 9.63
C LEU A 298 19.60 -0.64 10.38
N LYS A 299 20.07 -0.71 11.62
CA LYS A 299 19.81 -1.85 12.52
C LYS A 299 18.62 -1.55 13.42
N ASN A 300 17.93 -2.62 13.85
CA ASN A 300 16.82 -2.55 14.80
C ASN A 300 15.62 -1.73 14.31
N VAL A 301 15.40 -1.67 13.01
CA VAL A 301 14.26 -1.00 12.37
C VAL A 301 13.37 -2.01 11.68
N THR A 302 12.13 -1.64 11.42
CA THR A 302 11.20 -2.34 10.54
C THR A 302 11.13 -1.56 9.24
N LEU A 303 11.56 -2.19 8.15
CA LEU A 303 11.38 -1.69 6.79
C LEU A 303 10.19 -2.41 6.14
N ARG A 304 9.27 -1.66 5.56
CA ARG A 304 8.16 -2.18 4.74
C ARG A 304 8.22 -1.52 3.38
N ALA A 305 8.24 -2.34 2.36
CA ALA A 305 8.26 -1.92 0.96
C ALA A 305 7.64 -3.03 0.10
N PRO A 306 7.13 -2.74 -1.08
CA PRO A 306 6.61 -3.77 -1.97
C PRO A 306 7.71 -4.75 -2.35
N SER A 307 7.38 -6.04 -2.36
CA SER A 307 8.21 -7.11 -2.94
C SER A 307 7.75 -7.48 -4.35
N LYS A 308 6.54 -7.03 -4.71
CA LYS A 308 5.90 -7.15 -6.02
C LYS A 308 5.45 -5.79 -6.52
N ILE A 309 5.88 -5.43 -7.71
CA ILE A 309 5.57 -4.13 -8.34
C ILE A 309 4.93 -4.34 -9.72
N PRO A 310 4.20 -3.35 -10.26
CA PRO A 310 3.74 -3.39 -11.65
C PRO A 310 4.91 -3.57 -12.62
N ASN A 311 4.71 -4.35 -13.68
CA ASN A 311 5.68 -4.51 -14.77
C ASN A 311 5.55 -3.38 -15.78
#